data_4f1de8acb5ab40033f61630a35043d64
#
_entry.id   4f1de8acb5ab40033f61630a35043d64
#
_cell.length_a   1.000
_cell.length_b   1.000
_cell.length_c   1.000
_cell.angle_alpha   90.00
_cell.angle_beta   90.00
_cell.angle_gamma   90.00
#
_symmetry.space_group_name_H-M   'P 1'
#
loop_
_entity.id
_entity.type
_entity.pdbx_description
1 polymer ?
#
loop_
_entity_poly.entity_id
_entity_poly.type
_entity_poly.pdbx_seq_one_letter_code
_entity_poly.pdbx_strand_id
1 'polypeptide(L)'
;AGIGVYLFLENVDLQNELAGLTTNRDDLSLETASSSQVLALRDAEIAKLSDMLELTEDERDDIEHDLKREKNKNEEFEDQIKDISKTVGTLDKLSKTDKELLQKYSKVYFLNENFRPDKLTKIDTEYVQAGRQDQYFHTEAWPYLKEMLDDAAKDDIDLKVTSAFRSFEEQAQLKGQYTIQYGSGANAFSADQGYSEHQLGTTLDLTTPAVGGPYTAFENTTAFTWMQDNAYKYGFILSYPKANSYYVYEPWHWRFVGTDLADELHDKSMNFYDMDQREISTYLISIFD
;
A
#
# COMPACT_ATOMS: atom_id res chain seq x y z
N ALA A 1 -102.11 -39.21 57.43
CA ALA A 1 -101.62 -40.01 56.26
C ALA A 1 -100.92 -39.13 55.21
N GLY A 2 -101.29 -37.85 55.02
CA GLY A 2 -100.71 -36.99 53.92
C GLY A 2 -99.25 -36.58 54.14
N ILE A 3 -98.85 -36.21 55.31
CA ILE A 3 -97.47 -35.74 55.63
C ILE A 3 -96.38 -36.83 55.40
N GLY A 4 -96.69 -38.11 55.75
CA GLY A 4 -95.75 -39.22 55.52
C GLY A 4 -95.50 -39.54 54.04
N VAL A 5 -96.52 -39.38 53.18
CA VAL A 5 -96.40 -39.59 51.74
C VAL A 5 -95.61 -38.47 51.13
N TYR A 6 -95.78 -37.20 51.56
CA TYR A 6 -95.03 -36.05 51.11
C TYR A 6 -93.56 -36.16 51.43
N LEU A 7 -93.23 -36.48 52.67
CA LEU A 7 -91.81 -36.72 53.13
C LEU A 7 -91.16 -37.89 52.39
N PHE A 8 -91.93 -38.93 52.04
CA PHE A 8 -91.40 -40.06 51.27
C PHE A 8 -91.09 -39.67 49.83
N LEU A 9 -91.97 -38.90 49.13
CA LEU A 9 -91.74 -38.44 47.79
C LEU A 9 -90.57 -37.46 47.74
N GLU A 10 -90.47 -36.52 48.67
CA GLU A 10 -89.35 -35.60 48.81
C GLU A 10 -87.97 -36.31 49.02
N ASN A 11 -88.01 -37.38 49.84
CA ASN A 11 -86.84 -38.22 50.05
C ASN A 11 -86.40 -38.99 48.79
N VAL A 12 -87.36 -39.47 47.98
CA VAL A 12 -87.11 -40.14 46.74
C VAL A 12 -86.50 -39.12 45.67
N ASP A 13 -87.04 -37.90 45.63
CA ASP A 13 -86.53 -36.84 44.72
C ASP A 13 -85.06 -36.45 45.16
N LEU A 14 -84.83 -36.25 46.42
CA LEU A 14 -83.47 -35.99 46.96
C LEU A 14 -82.52 -37.16 46.70
N GLN A 15 -82.97 -38.41 46.80
CA GLN A 15 -82.10 -39.56 46.44
C GLN A 15 -81.80 -39.61 44.93
N ASN A 16 -82.76 -39.26 44.06
CA ASN A 16 -82.51 -39.20 42.62
C ASN A 16 -81.57 -38.03 42.24
N GLU A 17 -81.76 -36.87 42.90
CA GLU A 17 -80.83 -35.74 42.72
C GLU A 17 -79.43 -36.08 43.20
N LEU A 18 -79.28 -36.73 44.37
CA LEU A 18 -77.98 -37.20 44.88
C LEU A 18 -77.32 -38.22 43.92
N ALA A 19 -78.12 -39.12 43.34
CA ALA A 19 -77.62 -40.13 42.42
C ALA A 19 -77.12 -39.41 41.12
N GLY A 20 -77.86 -38.39 40.62
CA GLY A 20 -77.47 -37.56 39.44
C GLY A 20 -76.18 -36.77 39.70
N LEU A 21 -76.13 -36.17 40.93
CA LEU A 21 -74.90 -35.41 41.32
C LEU A 21 -73.68 -36.34 41.47
N THR A 22 -73.91 -37.55 41.98
CA THR A 22 -72.82 -38.57 42.10
C THR A 22 -72.32 -38.99 40.72
N THR A 23 -73.21 -39.25 39.77
CA THR A 23 -72.83 -39.58 38.41
C THR A 23 -72.06 -38.42 37.73
N ASN A 24 -72.57 -37.20 37.86
CA ASN A 24 -71.88 -36.01 37.32
C ASN A 24 -70.49 -35.81 37.93
N ARG A 25 -70.34 -36.04 39.24
CA ARG A 25 -69.06 -36.00 39.94
C ARG A 25 -68.10 -37.04 39.37
N ASP A 26 -68.57 -38.27 39.16
CA ASP A 26 -67.73 -39.38 38.67
C ASP A 26 -67.35 -39.15 37.22
N ASP A 27 -68.21 -38.60 36.37
CA ASP A 27 -67.93 -38.20 35.01
C ASP A 27 -66.89 -37.06 34.96
N LEU A 28 -67.06 -36.01 35.78
CA LEU A 28 -66.08 -34.93 35.92
C LEU A 28 -64.75 -35.41 36.43
N SER A 29 -64.73 -36.39 37.33
CA SER A 29 -63.49 -37.02 37.86
C SER A 29 -62.74 -37.77 36.72
N LEU A 30 -63.45 -38.51 35.88
CA LEU A 30 -62.90 -39.21 34.73
C LEU A 30 -62.36 -38.21 33.67
N GLU A 31 -63.12 -37.15 33.39
CA GLU A 31 -62.70 -36.10 32.45
C GLU A 31 -61.44 -35.38 32.97
N THR A 32 -61.40 -35.08 34.30
CA THR A 32 -60.25 -34.46 34.92
C THR A 32 -59.01 -35.39 34.89
N ALA A 33 -59.18 -36.70 35.14
CA ALA A 33 -58.11 -37.69 35.04
C ALA A 33 -57.58 -37.81 33.61
N SER A 34 -58.50 -37.85 32.60
CA SER A 34 -58.12 -37.87 31.17
C SER A 34 -57.38 -36.62 30.76
N SER A 35 -57.87 -35.43 31.17
CA SER A 35 -57.22 -34.16 30.93
C SER A 35 -55.85 -34.08 31.56
N SER A 36 -55.68 -34.55 32.79
CA SER A 36 -54.37 -34.64 33.48
C SER A 36 -53.38 -35.55 32.74
N GLN A 37 -53.87 -36.67 32.20
CA GLN A 37 -53.02 -37.56 31.40
C GLN A 37 -52.56 -36.90 30.08
N VAL A 38 -53.47 -36.21 29.41
CA VAL A 38 -53.11 -35.45 28.17
C VAL A 38 -52.12 -34.36 28.48
N LEU A 39 -52.28 -33.61 29.57
CA LEU A 39 -51.34 -32.58 30.00
C LEU A 39 -49.95 -33.20 30.28
N ALA A 40 -49.85 -34.29 31.01
CA ALA A 40 -48.58 -34.94 31.25
C ALA A 40 -47.86 -35.41 29.99
N LEU A 41 -48.62 -35.89 28.97
CA LEU A 41 -48.05 -36.24 27.66
C LEU A 41 -47.55 -35.02 26.91
N ARG A 42 -48.28 -33.90 26.96
CA ARG A 42 -47.87 -32.65 26.35
C ARG A 42 -46.63 -32.04 27.02
N ASP A 43 -46.59 -32.09 28.35
CA ASP A 43 -45.39 -31.63 29.10
C ASP A 43 -44.15 -32.43 28.73
N ALA A 44 -44.28 -33.74 28.56
CA ALA A 44 -43.17 -34.59 28.11
C ALA A 44 -42.75 -34.28 26.65
N GLU A 45 -43.71 -33.99 25.78
CA GLU A 45 -43.43 -33.58 24.38
C GLU A 45 -42.73 -32.21 24.34
N ILE A 46 -43.19 -31.23 25.14
CA ILE A 46 -42.57 -29.92 25.28
C ILE A 46 -41.13 -30.06 25.78
N ALA A 47 -40.89 -30.84 26.82
CA ALA A 47 -39.53 -31.07 27.31
C ALA A 47 -38.61 -31.65 26.22
N LYS A 48 -39.08 -32.65 25.50
CA LYS A 48 -38.32 -33.25 24.39
C LYS A 48 -38.02 -32.24 23.25
N LEU A 49 -39.00 -31.41 22.91
CA LEU A 49 -38.81 -30.37 21.88
C LEU A 49 -37.84 -29.27 22.33
N SER A 50 -37.87 -28.92 23.64
CA SER A 50 -36.91 -27.98 24.21
C SER A 50 -35.48 -28.50 24.17
N ASP A 51 -35.26 -29.78 24.54
CA ASP A 51 -33.95 -30.42 24.45
C ASP A 51 -33.43 -30.46 22.98
N MET A 52 -34.33 -30.77 22.04
CA MET A 52 -33.98 -30.77 20.62
C MET A 52 -33.67 -29.37 20.11
N LEU A 53 -34.39 -28.35 20.58
CA LEU A 53 -34.10 -26.95 20.18
C LEU A 53 -32.74 -26.53 20.70
N GLU A 54 -32.43 -26.80 21.99
CA GLU A 54 -31.11 -26.49 22.57
C GLU A 54 -29.97 -27.12 21.76
N LEU A 55 -30.06 -28.43 21.45
CA LEU A 55 -29.08 -29.10 20.61
C LEU A 55 -28.93 -28.46 19.21
N THR A 56 -30.04 -28.06 18.60
CA THR A 56 -30.01 -27.44 17.27
C THR A 56 -29.42 -26.03 17.33
N GLU A 57 -29.63 -25.30 18.40
CA GLU A 57 -29.04 -24.00 18.64
C GLU A 57 -27.53 -24.10 18.83
N ASP A 58 -27.06 -25.08 19.61
CA ASP A 58 -25.62 -25.35 19.78
C ASP A 58 -24.94 -25.73 18.44
N GLU A 59 -25.55 -26.63 17.66
CA GLU A 59 -25.05 -27.00 16.35
C GLU A 59 -24.99 -25.80 15.39
N ARG A 60 -25.98 -24.92 15.43
CA ARG A 60 -26.02 -23.68 14.63
C ARG A 60 -24.86 -22.77 15.01
N ASP A 61 -24.61 -22.56 16.30
CA ASP A 61 -23.57 -21.68 16.80
C ASP A 61 -22.17 -22.21 16.47
N ASP A 62 -21.99 -23.52 16.53
CA ASP A 62 -20.75 -24.20 16.06
C ASP A 62 -20.52 -23.99 14.56
N ILE A 63 -21.57 -24.17 13.75
CA ILE A 63 -21.49 -23.97 12.29
C ILE A 63 -21.19 -22.49 11.98
N GLU A 64 -21.82 -21.56 12.69
CA GLU A 64 -21.57 -20.12 12.48
C GLU A 64 -20.12 -19.75 12.83
N HIS A 65 -19.60 -20.30 13.92
CA HIS A 65 -18.20 -20.12 14.31
C HIS A 65 -17.24 -20.70 13.25
N ASP A 66 -17.50 -21.90 12.77
CA ASP A 66 -16.70 -22.53 11.73
C ASP A 66 -16.76 -21.76 10.39
N LEU A 67 -17.93 -21.28 10.02
CA LEU A 67 -18.11 -20.45 8.82
C LEU A 67 -17.30 -19.17 8.92
N LYS A 68 -17.31 -18.50 10.08
CA LYS A 68 -16.50 -17.30 10.30
C LYS A 68 -15.01 -17.60 10.17
N ARG A 69 -14.56 -18.72 10.74
CA ARG A 69 -13.16 -19.15 10.64
C ARG A 69 -12.74 -19.42 9.19
N GLU A 70 -13.59 -20.10 8.42
CA GLU A 70 -13.30 -20.39 7.02
C GLU A 70 -13.35 -19.12 6.14
N LYS A 71 -14.22 -18.16 6.44
CA LYS A 71 -14.21 -16.84 5.76
C LYS A 71 -12.90 -16.10 6.00
N ASN A 72 -12.43 -16.04 7.24
CA ASN A 72 -11.16 -15.38 7.55
C ASN A 72 -9.99 -16.04 6.81
N LYS A 73 -9.96 -17.40 6.75
CA LYS A 73 -8.92 -18.11 5.96
C LYS A 73 -9.01 -17.80 4.47
N ASN A 74 -10.21 -17.68 3.92
CA ASN A 74 -10.38 -17.33 2.51
C ASN A 74 -9.87 -15.92 2.22
N GLU A 75 -10.14 -14.95 3.10
CA GLU A 75 -9.60 -13.58 2.99
C GLU A 75 -8.05 -13.59 3.04
N GLU A 76 -7.46 -14.35 3.96
CA GLU A 76 -6.01 -14.53 4.01
C GLU A 76 -5.44 -15.17 2.74
N PHE A 77 -6.14 -16.15 2.17
CA PHE A 77 -5.73 -16.77 0.90
C PHE A 77 -5.87 -15.83 -0.30
N GLU A 78 -6.91 -15.01 -0.34
CA GLU A 78 -7.08 -14.00 -1.39
C GLU A 78 -5.93 -12.99 -1.37
N ASP A 79 -5.53 -12.53 -0.18
CA ASP A 79 -4.38 -11.63 -0.02
C ASP A 79 -3.07 -12.31 -0.44
N GLN A 80 -2.83 -13.58 -0.04
CA GLN A 80 -1.66 -14.33 -0.48
C GLN A 80 -1.62 -14.54 -2.00
N ILE A 81 -2.76 -14.83 -2.62
CA ILE A 81 -2.86 -14.99 -4.10
C ILE A 81 -2.52 -13.67 -4.79
N LYS A 82 -2.99 -12.55 -4.25
CA LYS A 82 -2.69 -11.22 -4.78
C LYS A 82 -1.19 -10.92 -4.72
N ASP A 83 -0.54 -11.20 -3.59
CA ASP A 83 0.89 -11.01 -3.40
C ASP A 83 1.73 -11.92 -4.31
N ILE A 84 1.34 -13.19 -4.43
CA ILE A 84 1.97 -14.13 -5.36
C ILE A 84 1.82 -13.63 -6.80
N SER A 85 0.63 -13.18 -7.19
CA SER A 85 0.37 -12.67 -8.54
C SER A 85 1.22 -11.43 -8.85
N LYS A 86 1.37 -10.52 -7.88
CA LYS A 86 2.27 -9.36 -7.99
C LYS A 86 3.72 -9.81 -8.17
N THR A 87 4.17 -10.75 -7.36
CA THR A 87 5.55 -11.30 -7.44
C THR A 87 5.81 -11.99 -8.78
N VAL A 88 4.88 -12.81 -9.25
CA VAL A 88 5.00 -13.49 -10.56
C VAL A 88 5.02 -12.47 -11.71
N GLY A 89 4.17 -11.44 -11.65
CA GLY A 89 4.17 -10.34 -12.61
C GLY A 89 5.52 -9.61 -12.65
N THR A 90 6.09 -9.33 -11.50
CA THR A 90 7.42 -8.71 -11.36
C THR A 90 8.52 -9.60 -11.94
N LEU A 91 8.51 -10.90 -11.62
CA LEU A 91 9.49 -11.86 -12.15
C LEU A 91 9.36 -12.05 -13.67
N ASP A 92 8.16 -12.02 -14.21
CA ASP A 92 7.92 -12.11 -15.66
C ASP A 92 8.47 -10.84 -16.37
N LYS A 93 8.17 -9.65 -15.85
CA LYS A 93 8.76 -8.40 -16.33
C LYS A 93 10.30 -8.47 -16.27
N LEU A 94 10.88 -8.86 -15.12
CA LEU A 94 12.33 -8.97 -14.93
C LEU A 94 12.96 -9.94 -15.94
N SER A 95 12.33 -11.08 -16.21
CA SER A 95 12.84 -12.08 -17.17
C SER A 95 12.86 -11.57 -18.61
N LYS A 96 11.98 -10.63 -18.95
CA LYS A 96 11.84 -10.02 -20.27
C LYS A 96 12.64 -8.73 -20.43
N THR A 97 13.06 -8.12 -19.32
CA THR A 97 13.82 -6.86 -19.34
C THR A 97 15.26 -7.12 -19.73
N ASP A 98 15.79 -6.29 -20.59
CA ASP A 98 17.19 -6.35 -21.01
C ASP A 98 18.09 -6.16 -19.78
N LYS A 99 18.99 -7.12 -19.56
CA LYS A 99 19.94 -7.07 -18.46
C LYS A 99 20.88 -5.87 -18.55
N GLU A 100 21.23 -5.45 -19.77
CA GLU A 100 22.04 -4.27 -19.99
C GLU A 100 21.30 -2.99 -19.58
N LEU A 101 19.99 -2.92 -19.84
CA LEU A 101 19.14 -1.82 -19.38
C LEU A 101 19.09 -1.75 -17.85
N LEU A 102 18.87 -2.87 -17.19
CA LEU A 102 18.86 -2.93 -15.71
C LEU A 102 20.19 -2.47 -15.12
N GLN A 103 21.32 -2.87 -15.70
CA GLN A 103 22.63 -2.45 -15.24
C GLN A 103 22.87 -0.95 -15.43
N LYS A 104 22.37 -0.35 -16.52
CA LYS A 104 22.53 1.09 -16.77
C LYS A 104 21.87 1.97 -15.72
N TYR A 105 20.72 1.56 -15.20
CA TYR A 105 19.99 2.31 -14.17
C TYR A 105 20.28 1.84 -12.73
N SER A 106 21.24 0.92 -12.56
CA SER A 106 21.69 0.46 -11.25
C SER A 106 22.79 1.35 -10.65
N LYS A 107 23.32 0.93 -9.50
CA LYS A 107 24.46 1.60 -8.87
C LYS A 107 25.71 1.47 -9.71
N VAL A 108 26.57 2.49 -9.66
CA VAL A 108 27.97 2.50 -10.12
C VAL A 108 28.18 1.59 -11.35
N TYR A 109 27.68 2.02 -12.47
CA TYR A 109 27.80 1.28 -13.72
C TYR A 109 28.52 2.13 -14.78
N PHE A 110 29.52 1.53 -15.45
CA PHE A 110 30.19 2.19 -16.56
C PHE A 110 29.27 2.26 -17.78
N LEU A 111 29.01 3.48 -18.25
CA LEU A 111 28.28 3.77 -19.46
C LEU A 111 29.27 4.03 -20.58
N ASN A 112 29.26 3.21 -21.63
CA ASN A 112 30.15 3.39 -22.76
C ASN A 112 29.82 4.68 -23.56
N GLU A 113 30.74 5.05 -24.45
CA GLU A 113 30.63 6.28 -25.26
C GLU A 113 29.41 6.34 -26.19
N ASN A 114 28.86 5.17 -26.55
CA ASN A 114 27.71 5.08 -27.43
C ASN A 114 26.38 5.10 -26.69
N PHE A 115 26.41 5.02 -25.34
CA PHE A 115 25.19 5.04 -24.58
C PHE A 115 24.58 6.44 -24.58
N ARG A 116 23.35 6.51 -25.07
CA ARG A 116 22.48 7.67 -24.98
C ARG A 116 21.04 7.19 -24.74
N PRO A 117 20.26 7.87 -23.90
CA PRO A 117 18.84 7.59 -23.80
C PRO A 117 18.15 7.68 -25.16
N ASP A 118 17.25 6.74 -25.45
CA ASP A 118 16.55 6.70 -26.76
C ASP A 118 15.73 7.97 -27.02
N LYS A 119 15.17 8.54 -25.97
CA LYS A 119 14.31 9.73 -26.06
C LYS A 119 14.68 10.74 -24.98
N LEU A 120 14.99 11.93 -25.41
CA LEU A 120 15.24 13.07 -24.54
C LEU A 120 14.26 14.20 -24.89
N THR A 121 13.66 14.79 -23.87
CA THR A 121 12.79 15.97 -23.97
C THR A 121 13.57 17.21 -23.52
N LYS A 122 13.45 18.29 -24.25
CA LYS A 122 13.98 19.57 -23.82
C LYS A 122 13.19 20.09 -22.63
N ILE A 123 13.89 20.45 -21.55
CA ILE A 123 13.31 21.10 -20.39
C ILE A 123 12.84 22.51 -20.79
N ASP A 124 11.62 22.88 -20.42
CA ASP A 124 11.07 24.20 -20.73
C ASP A 124 11.94 25.30 -20.11
N THR A 125 12.16 26.37 -20.87
CA THR A 125 13.13 27.41 -20.50
C THR A 125 12.85 28.09 -19.17
N GLU A 126 11.60 28.12 -18.73
CA GLU A 126 11.19 28.67 -17.43
C GLU A 126 11.79 27.92 -16.24
N TYR A 127 12.07 26.63 -16.38
CA TYR A 127 12.68 25.80 -15.34
C TYR A 127 14.22 25.80 -15.42
N VAL A 128 14.81 26.34 -16.46
CA VAL A 128 16.26 26.36 -16.63
C VAL A 128 16.84 27.65 -16.05
N GLN A 129 17.94 27.52 -15.31
CA GLN A 129 18.67 28.65 -14.75
C GLN A 129 19.12 29.64 -15.89
N ALA A 130 18.86 30.91 -15.64
CA ALA A 130 19.20 31.96 -16.61
C ALA A 130 20.67 31.90 -17.04
N GLY A 131 20.93 32.05 -18.35
CA GLY A 131 22.26 31.99 -18.93
C GLY A 131 22.83 30.58 -19.16
N ARG A 132 22.08 29.54 -18.83
CA ARG A 132 22.44 28.18 -19.22
C ARG A 132 21.95 27.84 -20.61
N GLN A 133 22.65 26.88 -21.28
CA GLN A 133 22.21 26.30 -22.53
C GLN A 133 20.95 25.44 -22.32
N ASP A 134 20.31 25.06 -23.44
CA ASP A 134 19.21 24.12 -23.43
C ASP A 134 19.57 22.84 -22.66
N GLN A 135 18.70 22.42 -21.74
CA GLN A 135 18.85 21.21 -20.95
C GLN A 135 17.87 20.14 -21.43
N TYR A 136 18.28 18.90 -21.37
CA TYR A 136 17.47 17.76 -21.83
C TYR A 136 17.34 16.74 -20.70
N PHE A 137 16.18 16.09 -20.63
CA PHE A 137 15.88 15.08 -19.63
C PHE A 137 15.21 13.87 -20.27
N HIS A 138 15.28 12.70 -19.64
CA HIS A 138 14.64 11.49 -20.14
C HIS A 138 13.15 11.71 -20.36
N THR A 139 12.62 11.37 -21.54
CA THR A 139 11.25 11.73 -21.93
C THR A 139 10.20 11.14 -21.00
N GLU A 140 10.40 9.91 -20.52
CA GLU A 140 9.45 9.23 -19.63
C GLU A 140 9.55 9.74 -18.19
N ALA A 141 10.68 10.28 -17.76
CA ALA A 141 10.85 10.91 -16.45
C ALA A 141 10.46 12.41 -16.42
N TRP A 142 10.34 13.04 -17.61
CA TRP A 142 10.01 14.46 -17.71
C TRP A 142 8.68 14.86 -17.05
N PRO A 143 7.57 14.10 -17.16
CA PRO A 143 6.32 14.46 -16.49
C PRO A 143 6.48 14.60 -14.97
N TYR A 144 7.22 13.70 -14.34
CA TYR A 144 7.47 13.71 -12.89
C TYR A 144 8.34 14.92 -12.48
N LEU A 145 9.37 15.23 -13.27
CA LEU A 145 10.18 16.43 -13.04
C LEU A 145 9.35 17.71 -13.15
N LYS A 146 8.53 17.79 -14.18
CA LYS A 146 7.67 18.96 -14.40
C LYS A 146 6.70 19.15 -13.25
N GLU A 147 6.03 18.09 -12.82
CA GLU A 147 5.09 18.11 -11.68
C GLU A 147 5.79 18.56 -10.39
N MET A 148 6.98 18.03 -10.11
CA MET A 148 7.79 18.42 -8.95
C MET A 148 8.13 19.92 -8.96
N LEU A 149 8.55 20.46 -10.11
CA LEU A 149 8.90 21.87 -10.25
C LEU A 149 7.66 22.79 -10.14
N ASP A 150 6.54 22.36 -10.73
CA ASP A 150 5.25 23.06 -10.64
C ASP A 150 4.72 23.10 -9.19
N ASP A 151 4.83 22.01 -8.46
CA ASP A 151 4.37 21.94 -7.06
C ASP A 151 5.31 22.73 -6.13
N ALA A 152 6.62 22.68 -6.36
CA ALA A 152 7.55 23.55 -5.65
C ALA A 152 7.19 25.05 -5.86
N ALA A 153 6.85 25.43 -7.09
CA ALA A 153 6.44 26.79 -7.39
C ALA A 153 5.13 27.21 -6.69
N LYS A 154 4.18 26.28 -6.49
CA LYS A 154 2.95 26.54 -5.71
C LYS A 154 3.24 26.81 -4.23
N ASP A 155 4.34 26.25 -3.72
CA ASP A 155 4.83 26.45 -2.35
C ASP A 155 5.82 27.62 -2.25
N ASP A 156 5.86 28.53 -3.25
CA ASP A 156 6.76 29.67 -3.33
C ASP A 156 8.26 29.28 -3.38
N ILE A 157 8.57 28.09 -3.87
CA ILE A 157 9.95 27.59 -4.05
C ILE A 157 10.34 27.67 -5.51
N ASP A 158 11.24 28.59 -5.86
CA ASP A 158 11.72 28.78 -7.25
C ASP A 158 12.94 27.89 -7.51
N LEU A 159 12.68 26.62 -7.91
CA LEU A 159 13.71 25.67 -8.34
C LEU A 159 14.09 25.89 -9.80
N LYS A 160 15.40 25.84 -10.09
CA LYS A 160 15.94 25.93 -11.46
C LYS A 160 16.94 24.81 -11.73
N VAL A 161 16.87 24.27 -12.93
CA VAL A 161 17.80 23.25 -13.44
C VAL A 161 19.06 23.94 -14.00
N THR A 162 20.22 23.54 -13.51
CA THR A 162 21.52 24.06 -14.01
C THR A 162 22.23 23.10 -14.93
N SER A 163 21.99 21.80 -14.79
CA SER A 163 22.54 20.73 -15.60
C SER A 163 21.58 19.53 -15.56
N ALA A 164 21.42 18.85 -16.68
CA ALA A 164 20.62 17.63 -16.77
C ALA A 164 21.37 16.57 -17.58
N PHE A 165 20.82 16.06 -18.70
CA PHE A 165 21.54 15.09 -19.52
C PHE A 165 22.88 15.64 -19.97
N ARG A 166 23.91 14.79 -19.90
CA ARG A 166 25.28 15.08 -20.39
C ARG A 166 25.83 13.85 -21.08
N SER A 167 26.23 13.96 -22.32
CA SER A 167 26.82 12.86 -23.09
C SER A 167 28.19 12.48 -22.55
N PHE A 168 28.71 11.33 -23.00
CA PHE A 168 30.05 10.87 -22.68
C PHE A 168 31.12 11.89 -23.07
N GLU A 169 31.00 12.46 -24.29
CA GLU A 169 31.93 13.46 -24.83
C GLU A 169 31.88 14.77 -24.02
N GLU A 170 30.68 15.24 -23.70
CA GLU A 170 30.51 16.45 -22.88
C GLU A 170 31.10 16.28 -21.50
N GLN A 171 30.92 15.07 -20.89
CA GLN A 171 31.57 14.73 -19.61
C GLN A 171 33.09 14.71 -19.72
N ALA A 172 33.65 14.17 -20.82
CA ALA A 172 35.08 14.15 -21.06
C ALA A 172 35.65 15.56 -21.19
N GLN A 173 34.96 16.44 -21.92
CA GLN A 173 35.33 17.85 -22.08
C GLN A 173 35.29 18.60 -20.74
N LEU A 174 34.22 18.43 -19.96
CA LEU A 174 34.09 19.03 -18.64
C LEU A 174 35.21 18.58 -17.70
N LYS A 175 35.49 17.27 -17.65
CA LYS A 175 36.59 16.70 -16.86
C LYS A 175 37.93 17.25 -17.29
N GLY A 176 38.16 17.38 -18.62
CA GLY A 176 39.37 17.98 -19.18
C GLY A 176 39.56 19.42 -18.71
N GLN A 177 38.51 20.24 -18.74
CA GLN A 177 38.54 21.62 -18.23
C GLN A 177 38.89 21.71 -16.76
N TYR A 178 38.26 20.86 -15.90
CA TYR A 178 38.59 20.80 -14.50
C TYR A 178 40.02 20.29 -14.25
N THR A 179 40.51 19.35 -15.05
CA THR A 179 41.91 18.87 -14.95
C THR A 179 42.93 19.99 -15.26
N ILE A 180 42.64 20.85 -16.27
CA ILE A 180 43.47 22.01 -16.59
C ILE A 180 43.45 23.02 -15.43
N GLN A 181 42.29 23.23 -14.80
CA GLN A 181 42.15 24.27 -13.78
C GLN A 181 42.64 23.79 -12.37
N TYR A 182 42.44 22.53 -12.01
CA TYR A 182 42.61 22.00 -10.66
C TYR A 182 43.61 20.84 -10.60
N GLY A 183 44.19 20.40 -11.72
CA GLY A 183 45.11 19.25 -11.76
C GLY A 183 44.46 17.95 -11.31
N SER A 184 45.19 17.17 -10.51
CA SER A 184 44.67 15.92 -9.93
C SER A 184 43.47 16.10 -8.98
N GLY A 185 43.22 17.33 -8.53
CA GLY A 185 42.02 17.67 -7.72
C GLY A 185 40.68 17.63 -8.51
N ALA A 186 40.74 17.55 -9.85
CA ALA A 186 39.54 17.45 -10.70
C ALA A 186 38.66 16.24 -10.33
N ASN A 187 39.23 15.17 -9.80
CA ASN A 187 38.50 13.99 -9.37
C ASN A 187 37.57 14.23 -8.16
N ALA A 188 37.81 15.32 -7.42
CA ALA A 188 36.96 15.71 -6.31
C ALA A 188 35.69 16.46 -6.75
N PHE A 189 35.61 16.91 -8.03
CA PHE A 189 34.53 17.76 -8.51
C PHE A 189 33.76 17.19 -9.71
N SER A 190 34.28 16.15 -10.36
CA SER A 190 33.70 15.60 -11.57
C SER A 190 34.04 14.13 -11.71
N ALA A 191 33.04 13.31 -11.95
CA ALA A 191 33.23 11.91 -12.32
C ALA A 191 33.98 11.80 -13.66
N ASP A 192 34.69 10.70 -13.86
CA ASP A 192 35.22 10.36 -15.18
C ASP A 192 34.09 10.07 -16.15
N GLN A 193 34.37 10.24 -17.46
CA GLN A 193 33.40 9.91 -18.50
C GLN A 193 32.98 8.43 -18.39
N GLY A 194 31.69 8.19 -18.55
CA GLY A 194 31.08 6.86 -18.37
C GLY A 194 30.69 6.52 -16.93
N TYR A 195 31.10 7.34 -15.95
CA TYR A 195 30.72 7.14 -14.54
C TYR A 195 29.79 8.25 -14.00
N SER A 196 29.40 9.18 -14.87
CA SER A 196 28.46 10.25 -14.51
C SER A 196 27.01 9.80 -14.64
N GLU A 197 26.22 9.97 -13.59
CA GLU A 197 24.77 9.70 -13.60
C GLU A 197 24.02 10.58 -14.60
N HIS A 198 24.54 11.76 -14.96
CA HIS A 198 23.94 12.64 -15.97
C HIS A 198 23.82 11.98 -17.35
N GLN A 199 24.67 11.01 -17.67
CA GLN A 199 24.60 10.29 -18.93
C GLN A 199 23.35 9.40 -19.04
N LEU A 200 22.71 9.03 -17.90
CA LEU A 200 21.45 8.31 -17.87
C LEU A 200 20.27 9.16 -18.38
N GLY A 201 20.40 10.48 -18.34
CA GLY A 201 19.30 11.41 -18.66
C GLY A 201 18.23 11.51 -17.58
N THR A 202 18.39 10.82 -16.46
CA THR A 202 17.47 10.84 -15.31
C THR A 202 18.00 11.61 -14.12
N THR A 203 19.15 12.27 -14.28
CA THR A 203 19.83 13.03 -13.22
C THR A 203 19.91 14.50 -13.60
N LEU A 204 19.79 15.35 -12.61
CA LEU A 204 19.83 16.80 -12.75
C LEU A 204 20.48 17.49 -11.56
N ASP A 205 21.08 18.64 -11.82
CA ASP A 205 21.56 19.57 -10.80
C ASP A 205 20.57 20.71 -10.63
N LEU A 206 20.10 20.91 -9.41
CA LEU A 206 19.15 21.96 -9.04
C LEU A 206 19.82 23.14 -8.35
N THR A 207 19.20 24.30 -8.49
CA THR A 207 19.58 25.51 -7.79
C THR A 207 18.36 26.41 -7.53
N THR A 208 18.58 27.55 -6.91
CA THR A 208 17.65 28.68 -6.91
C THR A 208 18.28 29.88 -7.63
N PRO A 209 17.51 30.85 -8.14
CA PRO A 209 18.08 32.06 -8.72
C PRO A 209 19.08 32.78 -7.82
N ALA A 210 18.87 32.73 -6.50
CA ALA A 210 19.75 33.36 -5.51
C ALA A 210 21.10 32.66 -5.37
N VAL A 211 21.14 31.32 -5.50
CA VAL A 211 22.39 30.52 -5.44
C VAL A 211 23.09 30.54 -6.79
N GLY A 212 22.35 30.42 -7.88
CA GLY A 212 22.82 30.64 -9.25
C GLY A 212 23.62 29.50 -9.87
N GLY A 213 23.84 28.37 -9.18
CA GLY A 213 24.59 27.25 -9.70
C GLY A 213 24.64 26.04 -8.76
N PRO A 214 25.34 24.95 -9.18
CA PRO A 214 25.50 23.74 -8.40
C PRO A 214 26.55 23.98 -7.29
N TYR A 215 26.15 24.63 -6.25
CA TYR A 215 27.02 24.99 -5.12
C TYR A 215 26.50 24.42 -3.82
N THR A 216 27.43 24.14 -2.88
CA THR A 216 27.09 23.63 -1.52
C THR A 216 26.15 24.59 -0.76
N ALA A 217 26.15 25.89 -1.12
CA ALA A 217 25.23 26.86 -0.55
C ALA A 217 23.74 26.49 -0.76
N PHE A 218 23.41 25.66 -1.74
CA PHE A 218 22.07 25.17 -1.97
C PHE A 218 21.49 24.42 -0.75
N GLU A 219 22.35 23.72 0.00
CA GLU A 219 21.91 22.98 1.23
C GLU A 219 21.30 23.91 2.31
N ASN A 220 21.61 25.20 2.28
CA ASN A 220 21.12 26.16 3.27
C ASN A 220 19.85 26.91 2.80
N THR A 221 19.22 26.48 1.72
CA THR A 221 18.01 27.09 1.16
C THR A 221 16.73 26.36 1.60
N THR A 222 15.61 27.08 1.59
CA THR A 222 14.28 26.48 1.75
C THR A 222 13.97 25.50 0.65
N ALA A 223 14.53 25.72 -0.55
CA ALA A 223 14.38 24.82 -1.69
C ALA A 223 14.99 23.44 -1.42
N PHE A 224 16.16 23.36 -0.81
CA PHE A 224 16.77 22.09 -0.42
C PHE A 224 15.93 21.36 0.63
N THR A 225 15.43 22.08 1.65
CA THR A 225 14.54 21.48 2.65
C THR A 225 13.26 20.95 2.01
N TRP A 226 12.63 21.75 1.12
CA TRP A 226 11.46 21.30 0.37
C TRP A 226 11.75 20.02 -0.44
N MET A 227 12.88 19.98 -1.12
CA MET A 227 13.30 18.80 -1.88
C MET A 227 13.48 17.57 -1.00
N GLN A 228 14.07 17.71 0.19
CA GLN A 228 14.20 16.58 1.14
C GLN A 228 12.84 16.04 1.60
N ASP A 229 11.85 16.90 1.77
CA ASP A 229 10.53 16.53 2.28
C ASP A 229 9.56 16.04 1.18
N ASN A 230 9.84 16.34 -0.10
CA ASN A 230 8.87 16.12 -1.16
C ASN A 230 9.41 15.37 -2.40
N ALA A 231 10.69 15.42 -2.72
CA ALA A 231 11.22 14.92 -4.00
C ALA A 231 10.93 13.43 -4.23
N TYR A 232 10.91 12.62 -3.18
CA TYR A 232 10.62 11.19 -3.25
C TYR A 232 9.22 10.90 -3.83
N LYS A 233 8.22 11.75 -3.57
CA LYS A 233 6.85 11.64 -4.09
C LYS A 233 6.78 11.68 -5.61
N TYR A 234 7.77 12.31 -6.23
CA TYR A 234 7.95 12.44 -7.67
C TYR A 234 9.02 11.50 -8.22
N GLY A 235 9.49 10.54 -7.43
CA GLY A 235 10.49 9.57 -7.84
C GLY A 235 11.94 10.04 -7.81
N PHE A 236 12.24 11.18 -7.15
CA PHE A 236 13.60 11.73 -7.05
C PHE A 236 14.24 11.49 -5.70
N ILE A 237 15.53 11.21 -5.75
CA ILE A 237 16.39 11.03 -4.56
C ILE A 237 17.59 11.96 -4.61
N LEU A 238 18.11 12.33 -3.44
CA LEU A 238 19.44 12.92 -3.31
C LEU A 238 20.45 11.80 -3.51
N SER A 239 21.03 11.70 -4.71
CA SER A 239 21.88 10.57 -5.08
C SER A 239 23.23 10.53 -4.35
N TYR A 240 23.79 11.73 -4.03
CA TYR A 240 25.07 11.87 -3.37
C TYR A 240 24.93 12.54 -1.98
N PRO A 241 24.29 11.85 -1.01
CA PRO A 241 24.05 12.39 0.32
C PRO A 241 25.32 12.52 1.16
N LYS A 242 25.23 13.23 2.28
CA LYS A 242 26.30 13.22 3.31
C LYS A 242 26.56 11.80 3.77
N ALA A 243 27.82 11.52 4.10
CA ALA A 243 28.28 10.22 4.63
C ALA A 243 28.12 9.02 3.67
N ASN A 244 27.90 9.24 2.37
CA ASN A 244 28.02 8.14 1.41
C ASN A 244 29.52 7.80 1.19
N SER A 245 29.81 6.55 0.82
CA SER A 245 31.16 6.06 0.59
C SER A 245 31.62 6.07 -0.89
N TYR A 246 30.74 6.54 -1.80
CA TYR A 246 30.95 6.39 -3.25
C TYR A 246 31.26 7.71 -3.93
N TYR A 247 30.60 8.81 -3.54
CA TYR A 247 30.74 10.13 -4.19
C TYR A 247 30.90 11.22 -3.15
N VAL A 248 31.41 12.36 -3.59
CA VAL A 248 31.43 13.58 -2.77
C VAL A 248 30.00 14.05 -2.57
N TYR A 249 29.70 14.62 -1.40
CA TYR A 249 28.38 15.18 -1.10
C TYR A 249 28.02 16.33 -2.06
N GLU A 250 26.87 16.21 -2.72
CA GLU A 250 26.35 17.18 -3.68
C GLU A 250 24.87 17.47 -3.39
N PRO A 251 24.53 18.50 -2.60
CA PRO A 251 23.14 18.82 -2.25
C PRO A 251 22.27 19.19 -3.47
N TRP A 252 22.87 19.59 -4.55
CA TRP A 252 22.20 19.95 -5.81
C TRP A 252 21.87 18.77 -6.71
N HIS A 253 22.51 17.59 -6.50
CA HIS A 253 22.50 16.45 -7.40
C HIS A 253 21.36 15.46 -7.09
N TRP A 254 20.32 15.50 -7.90
CA TRP A 254 19.11 14.71 -7.73
C TRP A 254 18.91 13.75 -8.89
N ARG A 255 18.47 12.53 -8.59
CA ARG A 255 18.27 11.47 -9.57
C ARG A 255 16.86 10.91 -9.49
N PHE A 256 16.21 10.76 -10.66
CA PHE A 256 14.97 10.01 -10.79
C PHE A 256 15.27 8.51 -10.79
N VAL A 257 14.60 7.78 -9.91
CA VAL A 257 14.73 6.32 -9.73
C VAL A 257 13.37 5.61 -9.82
N GLY A 258 12.30 6.35 -10.14
CA GLY A 258 10.92 5.88 -10.10
C GLY A 258 10.29 6.13 -8.73
N THR A 259 8.97 6.31 -8.73
CA THR A 259 8.21 6.66 -7.51
C THR A 259 8.30 5.55 -6.45
N ASP A 260 8.11 4.30 -6.85
CA ASP A 260 8.12 3.16 -5.92
C ASP A 260 9.47 3.01 -5.19
N LEU A 261 10.60 3.18 -5.91
CA LEU A 261 11.93 3.07 -5.29
C LEU A 261 12.25 4.27 -4.41
N ALA A 262 11.89 5.47 -4.86
CA ALA A 262 12.12 6.68 -4.08
C ALA A 262 11.33 6.67 -2.76
N ASP A 263 10.09 6.20 -2.79
CA ASP A 263 9.22 6.05 -1.62
C ASP A 263 9.79 5.02 -0.63
N GLU A 264 10.20 3.86 -1.12
CA GLU A 264 10.82 2.80 -0.32
C GLU A 264 12.11 3.28 0.38
N LEU A 265 12.97 4.02 -0.36
CA LEU A 265 14.21 4.58 0.20
C LEU A 265 13.91 5.64 1.27
N HIS A 266 12.89 6.47 1.04
CA HIS A 266 12.43 7.47 2.00
C HIS A 266 11.91 6.81 3.29
N ASP A 267 10.99 5.84 3.17
CA ASP A 267 10.37 5.14 4.31
C ASP A 267 11.40 4.39 5.16
N LYS A 268 12.38 3.77 4.52
CA LYS A 268 13.48 3.09 5.21
C LYS A 268 14.58 4.04 5.69
N SER A 269 14.52 5.32 5.37
CA SER A 269 15.61 6.29 5.62
C SER A 269 16.96 5.76 5.10
N MET A 270 16.96 5.17 3.91
CA MET A 270 18.10 4.48 3.30
C MET A 270 18.60 5.24 2.08
N ASN A 271 19.94 5.31 1.92
CA ASN A 271 20.51 5.87 0.69
C ASN A 271 20.49 4.84 -0.44
N PHE A 272 20.32 5.30 -1.67
CA PHE A 272 20.28 4.44 -2.86
C PHE A 272 21.47 3.49 -2.98
N TYR A 273 22.68 3.98 -2.68
CA TYR A 273 23.90 3.17 -2.77
C TYR A 273 24.06 2.16 -1.63
N ASP A 274 23.27 2.24 -0.56
CA ASP A 274 23.29 1.29 0.55
C ASP A 274 22.32 0.11 0.32
N MET A 275 21.34 0.26 -0.56
CA MET A 275 20.35 -0.79 -0.89
C MET A 275 21.00 -1.94 -1.69
N ASP A 276 20.55 -3.17 -1.47
CA ASP A 276 21.03 -4.34 -2.24
C ASP A 276 20.68 -4.23 -3.73
N GLN A 277 21.61 -4.63 -4.62
CA GLN A 277 21.43 -4.53 -6.06
C GLN A 277 20.23 -5.34 -6.58
N ARG A 278 19.91 -6.48 -5.96
CA ARG A 278 18.76 -7.30 -6.38
C ARG A 278 17.46 -6.59 -6.03
N GLU A 279 17.42 -5.94 -4.90
CA GLU A 279 16.27 -5.14 -4.47
C GLU A 279 16.07 -3.96 -5.43
N ILE A 280 17.10 -3.19 -5.72
CA ILE A 280 17.06 -2.13 -6.75
C ILE A 280 16.53 -2.68 -8.08
N SER A 281 17.01 -3.83 -8.54
CA SER A 281 16.62 -4.41 -9.83
C SER A 281 15.13 -4.73 -9.90
N THR A 282 14.46 -5.02 -8.78
CA THR A 282 13.00 -5.26 -8.78
C THR A 282 12.19 -3.99 -9.03
N TYR A 283 12.69 -2.83 -8.61
CA TYR A 283 12.07 -1.53 -8.86
C TYR A 283 12.36 -0.97 -10.25
N LEU A 284 13.58 -1.23 -10.79
CA LEU A 284 13.97 -0.72 -12.11
C LEU A 284 13.12 -1.24 -13.26
N ILE A 285 12.38 -2.33 -13.06
CA ILE A 285 11.45 -2.90 -14.05
C ILE A 285 10.29 -1.95 -14.34
N SER A 286 9.90 -1.16 -13.34
CA SER A 286 8.79 -0.20 -13.39
C SER A 286 9.26 1.25 -13.23
N ILE A 287 10.52 1.55 -13.48
CA ILE A 287 11.09 2.88 -13.25
C ILE A 287 10.36 4.01 -14.00
N PHE A 288 9.69 3.68 -15.09
CA PHE A 288 8.95 4.63 -15.93
C PHE A 288 7.45 4.32 -16.02
N ASP A 289 6.94 3.41 -15.15
CA ASP A 289 5.51 3.06 -15.12
C ASP A 289 4.66 4.12 -14.40
#